data_99794f0952abe4cc0fb5683c67c7bb85
#
_entry.id   99794f0952abe4cc0fb5683c67c7bb85
#
_cell.length_a   1.000
_cell.length_b   1.000
_cell.length_c   1.000
_cell.angle_alpha   90.00
_cell.angle_beta   90.00
_cell.angle_gamma   90.00
#
_symmetry.space_group_name_H-M   'P 1'
#
loop_
_entity.id
_entity.type
_entity.pdbx_description
1 polymer ?
#
loop_
_entity_poly.entity_id
_entity_poly.type
_entity_poly.pdbx_seq_one_letter_code
_entity_poly.pdbx_strand_id
1 'polypeptide(L)'
;MGAVDLFSEVGRMSLPEAATRFASAGVPVFPCVPGEKRPLVRRGFHDATADPGQVDAWWSRWPHANIGIPTGATSGVEVVDVDVHATGTGFPAFRAAHREGLASGWAALVRTPSGGLHAYYPADADRSQSSWQAARAHVDFRGDGGYIIAPPSRVLRPGGARAPYRLIVPGNNPAPVDATRLRDFLDPRTPIPLDRARAPRAERRGSDAQVLAGWVAGRGEGERNRGLFWAACRLAEADTPPDATLEALGPAAEHAGLGRREIMATIRSAYRTTHPTPRVVESVANERRLVRESPGRALS
;
A
#
# COMPACT_ATOMS: atom_id res chain seq x y z
N MET A 1 22.02 9.55 14.82
CA MET A 1 22.22 8.24 14.15
C MET A 1 21.07 8.08 13.17
N GLY A 2 21.35 8.12 11.87
CA GLY A 2 20.27 8.08 10.85
C GLY A 2 19.66 6.68 10.75
N ALA A 3 18.44 6.58 10.19
CA ALA A 3 17.79 5.29 9.93
C ALA A 3 18.65 4.30 9.12
N VAL A 4 19.69 4.80 8.47
CA VAL A 4 20.62 4.04 7.61
C VAL A 4 21.57 3.15 8.39
N ASP A 5 22.15 3.67 9.47
CA ASP A 5 23.06 2.90 10.33
C ASP A 5 22.33 1.72 10.96
N LEU A 6 21.03 1.92 11.20
CA LEU A 6 20.12 0.97 11.78
C LEU A 6 19.98 -0.33 10.96
N PHE A 7 19.86 -0.24 9.63
CA PHE A 7 19.74 -1.42 8.77
C PHE A 7 21.00 -2.30 8.76
N SER A 8 22.17 -1.69 8.99
CA SER A 8 23.45 -2.42 9.11
C SER A 8 23.51 -3.21 10.41
N GLU A 9 23.02 -2.64 11.50
CA GLU A 9 23.01 -3.26 12.82
C GLU A 9 22.01 -4.42 12.89
N VAL A 10 20.75 -4.17 12.50
CA VAL A 10 19.66 -5.14 12.67
C VAL A 10 19.83 -6.41 11.82
N GLY A 11 20.59 -6.37 10.74
CA GLY A 11 20.78 -7.49 9.84
C GLY A 11 21.37 -8.76 10.48
N ARG A 12 21.98 -8.64 11.67
CA ARG A 12 22.60 -9.73 12.43
C ARG A 12 21.87 -10.06 13.73
N MET A 13 20.81 -9.30 14.07
CA MET A 13 20.03 -9.47 15.28
C MET A 13 18.95 -10.55 15.09
N SER A 14 18.43 -11.07 16.20
CA SER A 14 17.15 -11.82 16.19
C SER A 14 15.99 -10.89 15.85
N LEU A 15 14.85 -11.44 15.45
CA LEU A 15 13.66 -10.64 15.11
C LEU A 15 13.17 -9.77 16.29
N PRO A 16 13.08 -10.30 17.54
CA PRO A 16 12.74 -9.47 18.70
C PRO A 16 13.73 -8.32 18.93
N GLU A 17 15.04 -8.60 18.95
CA GLU A 17 16.08 -7.58 19.16
C GLU A 17 16.03 -6.50 18.06
N ALA A 18 15.87 -6.89 16.80
CA ALA A 18 15.76 -5.95 15.69
C ALA A 18 14.51 -5.08 15.80
N ALA A 19 13.37 -5.65 16.17
CA ALA A 19 12.13 -4.90 16.35
C ALA A 19 12.26 -3.85 17.48
N THR A 20 12.80 -4.26 18.63
CA THR A 20 13.09 -3.35 19.75
C THR A 20 14.09 -2.28 19.34
N ARG A 21 15.10 -2.63 18.53
CA ARG A 21 16.11 -1.67 18.05
C ARG A 21 15.50 -0.63 17.11
N PHE A 22 14.58 -1.03 16.20
CA PHE A 22 13.82 -0.09 15.36
C PHE A 22 12.98 0.85 16.21
N ALA A 23 12.19 0.32 17.15
CA ALA A 23 11.36 1.12 18.04
C ALA A 23 12.16 2.12 18.87
N SER A 24 13.29 1.68 19.46
CA SER A 24 14.20 2.54 20.25
C SER A 24 14.83 3.66 19.41
N ALA A 25 14.90 3.50 18.09
CA ALA A 25 15.34 4.54 17.16
C ALA A 25 14.18 5.44 16.66
N GLY A 26 12.97 5.28 17.19
CA GLY A 26 11.78 6.03 16.79
C GLY A 26 11.12 5.54 15.50
N VAL A 27 11.54 4.40 14.95
CA VAL A 27 10.95 3.80 13.75
C VAL A 27 9.79 2.88 14.17
N PRO A 28 8.53 3.20 13.83
CA PRO A 28 7.40 2.36 14.18
C PRO A 28 7.43 1.04 13.43
N VAL A 29 7.15 -0.04 14.15
CA VAL A 29 7.12 -1.41 13.63
C VAL A 29 5.82 -2.11 13.95
N PHE A 30 5.51 -3.19 13.24
CA PHE A 30 4.39 -4.09 13.55
C PHE A 30 4.73 -5.52 13.13
N PRO A 31 4.18 -6.55 13.82
CA PRO A 31 4.48 -7.93 13.54
C PRO A 31 3.72 -8.43 12.29
N CYS A 32 4.41 -9.20 11.45
CA CYS A 32 3.85 -9.91 10.31
C CYS A 32 3.98 -11.43 10.51
N VAL A 33 3.13 -12.19 9.83
CA VAL A 33 3.12 -13.65 9.88
C VAL A 33 4.50 -14.22 9.55
N PRO A 34 5.02 -15.18 10.34
CA PRO A 34 6.30 -15.82 10.08
C PRO A 34 6.38 -16.43 8.67
N GLY A 35 7.34 -15.96 7.87
CA GLY A 35 7.52 -16.41 6.50
C GLY A 35 6.64 -15.71 5.47
N GLU A 36 5.77 -14.78 5.89
CA GLU A 36 4.89 -14.01 5.02
C GLU A 36 5.12 -12.50 5.16
N LYS A 37 4.36 -11.74 4.36
CA LYS A 37 4.33 -10.27 4.42
C LYS A 37 3.07 -9.74 5.12
N ARG A 38 2.11 -10.62 5.43
CA ARG A 38 0.79 -10.28 5.98
C ARG A 38 0.87 -9.87 7.45
N PRO A 39 0.27 -8.73 7.85
CA PRO A 39 0.21 -8.30 9.25
C PRO A 39 -0.48 -9.32 10.18
N LEU A 40 0.00 -9.44 11.42
CA LEU A 40 -0.61 -10.20 12.51
C LEU A 40 -1.58 -9.35 13.34
N VAL A 41 -1.45 -8.03 13.28
CA VAL A 41 -2.27 -7.08 14.04
C VAL A 41 -3.53 -6.68 13.27
N ARG A 42 -4.56 -6.25 14.00
CA ARG A 42 -5.93 -6.13 13.48
C ARG A 42 -6.10 -5.07 12.40
N ARG A 43 -5.48 -3.89 12.58
CA ARG A 43 -5.55 -2.76 11.64
C ARG A 43 -4.36 -2.73 10.66
N GLY A 44 -3.60 -3.84 10.60
CA GLY A 44 -2.43 -3.92 9.73
C GLY A 44 -1.35 -2.91 10.11
N PHE A 45 -0.74 -2.25 9.12
CA PHE A 45 0.32 -1.28 9.36
C PHE A 45 -0.13 -0.01 10.10
N HIS A 46 -1.44 0.22 10.25
CA HIS A 46 -1.98 1.31 11.07
C HIS A 46 -1.83 1.07 12.59
N ASP A 47 -1.51 -0.14 13.00
CA ASP A 47 -1.18 -0.46 14.40
C ASP A 47 0.31 -0.27 14.71
N ALA A 48 1.14 0.07 13.71
CA ALA A 48 2.58 0.23 13.90
C ALA A 48 2.89 1.25 15.01
N THR A 49 3.87 0.93 15.83
CA THR A 49 4.28 1.76 16.97
C THR A 49 5.78 1.71 17.21
N ALA A 50 6.32 2.79 17.75
CA ALA A 50 7.67 2.87 18.30
C ALA A 50 7.69 2.76 19.84
N ASP A 51 6.55 2.45 20.49
CA ASP A 51 6.50 2.16 21.92
C ASP A 51 7.21 0.85 22.25
N PRO A 52 8.35 0.88 22.98
CA PRO A 52 9.13 -0.32 23.27
C PRO A 52 8.33 -1.38 24.06
N GLY A 53 7.44 -0.95 24.95
CA GLY A 53 6.61 -1.87 25.75
C GLY A 53 5.64 -2.67 24.89
N GLN A 54 4.98 -2.02 23.94
CA GLN A 54 4.08 -2.68 23.01
C GLN A 54 4.84 -3.59 22.04
N VAL A 55 6.01 -3.15 21.58
CA VAL A 55 6.86 -3.93 20.67
C VAL A 55 7.36 -5.19 21.39
N ASP A 56 7.85 -5.07 22.61
CA ASP A 56 8.29 -6.20 23.43
C ASP A 56 7.13 -7.19 23.67
N ALA A 57 5.93 -6.72 24.01
CA ALA A 57 4.75 -7.55 24.17
C ALA A 57 4.39 -8.32 22.89
N TRP A 58 4.52 -7.72 21.72
CA TRP A 58 4.25 -8.39 20.45
C TRP A 58 5.27 -9.48 20.16
N TRP A 59 6.58 -9.20 20.28
CA TRP A 59 7.60 -10.19 19.97
C TRP A 59 7.79 -11.24 21.07
N SER A 60 7.41 -10.96 22.31
CA SER A 60 7.24 -12.00 23.34
C SER A 60 6.15 -13.02 22.97
N ARG A 61 5.03 -12.53 22.40
CA ARG A 61 3.94 -13.38 21.94
C ARG A 61 4.24 -14.10 20.62
N TRP A 62 4.94 -13.44 19.69
CA TRP A 62 5.25 -13.94 18.35
C TRP A 62 6.75 -13.78 18.01
N PRO A 63 7.63 -14.56 18.66
CA PRO A 63 9.09 -14.38 18.55
C PRO A 63 9.65 -14.60 17.13
N HIS A 64 8.89 -15.25 16.28
CA HIS A 64 9.25 -15.49 14.87
C HIS A 64 8.52 -14.59 13.89
N ALA A 65 7.77 -13.59 14.36
CA ALA A 65 7.08 -12.64 13.47
C ALA A 65 8.08 -11.82 12.67
N ASN A 66 7.81 -11.69 11.37
CA ASN A 66 8.52 -10.76 10.52
C ASN A 66 8.23 -9.31 10.93
N ILE A 67 9.14 -8.40 10.63
CA ILE A 67 9.06 -6.99 10.98
C ILE A 67 8.50 -6.22 9.79
N GLY A 68 7.30 -5.65 9.95
CA GLY A 68 6.74 -4.67 9.04
C GLY A 68 7.08 -3.25 9.49
N ILE A 69 7.41 -2.36 8.54
CA ILE A 69 7.61 -0.93 8.76
C ILE A 69 6.66 -0.18 7.84
N PRO A 70 5.75 0.68 8.34
CA PRO A 70 5.01 1.59 7.47
C PRO A 70 5.98 2.52 6.74
N THR A 71 5.64 2.94 5.53
CA THR A 71 6.48 3.84 4.74
C THR A 71 5.92 5.26 4.71
N GLY A 72 6.72 6.22 4.23
CA GLY A 72 6.38 7.64 4.17
C GLY A 72 6.64 8.38 5.48
N ALA A 73 5.87 9.42 5.72
CA ALA A 73 6.03 10.31 6.88
C ALA A 73 5.94 9.59 8.23
N THR A 74 5.18 8.50 8.33
CA THR A 74 5.00 7.74 9.58
C THR A 74 6.30 7.18 10.13
N SER A 75 7.21 6.71 9.29
CA SER A 75 8.49 6.12 9.70
C SER A 75 9.70 6.94 9.30
N GLY A 76 9.51 7.99 8.51
CA GLY A 76 10.59 8.75 7.90
C GLY A 76 11.36 7.98 6.80
N VAL A 77 10.77 6.89 6.27
CA VAL A 77 11.41 6.01 5.28
C VAL A 77 10.51 5.84 4.06
N GLU A 78 11.07 6.05 2.89
CA GLU A 78 10.46 5.72 1.60
C GLU A 78 11.28 4.65 0.89
N VAL A 79 10.64 3.85 0.04
CA VAL A 79 11.33 2.73 -0.61
C VAL A 79 10.97 2.66 -2.09
N VAL A 80 11.98 2.56 -2.93
CA VAL A 80 11.84 2.10 -4.31
C VAL A 80 12.05 0.59 -4.31
N ASP A 81 10.97 -0.13 -4.63
CA ASP A 81 10.91 -1.59 -4.65
C ASP A 81 11.07 -2.08 -6.09
N VAL A 82 12.19 -2.73 -6.36
CA VAL A 82 12.57 -3.25 -7.68
C VAL A 82 12.25 -4.74 -7.72
N ASP A 83 11.21 -5.10 -8.43
CA ASP A 83 10.70 -6.46 -8.47
C ASP A 83 11.42 -7.35 -9.49
N VAL A 84 11.40 -8.65 -9.19
CA VAL A 84 11.82 -9.73 -10.10
C VAL A 84 10.66 -10.72 -10.19
N HIS A 85 10.16 -10.89 -11.42
CA HIS A 85 9.08 -11.82 -11.77
C HIS A 85 9.55 -12.79 -12.86
N ALA A 86 8.77 -13.83 -13.11
CA ALA A 86 9.04 -14.75 -14.24
C ALA A 86 9.00 -14.03 -15.61
N THR A 87 8.21 -12.95 -15.69
CA THR A 87 7.99 -12.17 -16.91
C THR A 87 8.97 -11.01 -17.12
N GLY A 88 9.82 -10.71 -16.13
CA GLY A 88 10.75 -9.58 -16.24
C GLY A 88 11.31 -9.10 -14.90
N THR A 89 12.11 -8.07 -14.97
CA THR A 89 12.77 -7.48 -13.80
C THR A 89 12.86 -5.97 -13.91
N GLY A 90 12.72 -5.27 -12.77
CA GLY A 90 12.85 -3.81 -12.69
C GLY A 90 14.28 -3.27 -12.71
N PHE A 91 15.29 -4.13 -12.65
CA PHE A 91 16.69 -3.67 -12.60
C PHE A 91 17.12 -2.78 -13.79
N PRO A 92 16.76 -3.06 -15.06
CA PRO A 92 17.09 -2.15 -16.15
C PRO A 92 16.50 -0.75 -15.98
N ALA A 93 15.22 -0.67 -15.58
CA ALA A 93 14.52 0.57 -15.36
C ALA A 93 15.10 1.36 -14.18
N PHE A 94 15.37 0.69 -13.05
CA PHE A 94 16.00 1.29 -11.88
C PHE A 94 17.41 1.83 -12.21
N ARG A 95 18.23 1.07 -12.94
CA ARG A 95 19.55 1.54 -13.37
C ARG A 95 19.48 2.73 -14.32
N ALA A 96 18.50 2.76 -15.21
CA ALA A 96 18.27 3.91 -16.09
C ALA A 96 17.90 5.16 -15.25
N ALA A 97 16.94 5.03 -14.34
CA ALA A 97 16.54 6.11 -13.43
C ALA A 97 17.73 6.59 -12.55
N HIS A 98 18.58 5.67 -12.09
CA HIS A 98 19.78 6.02 -11.34
C HIS A 98 20.79 6.82 -12.16
N ARG A 99 21.03 6.45 -13.42
CA ARG A 99 21.93 7.21 -14.32
C ARG A 99 21.43 8.62 -14.60
N GLU A 100 20.11 8.82 -14.63
CA GLU A 100 19.46 10.13 -14.77
C GLU A 100 19.40 10.90 -13.42
N GLY A 101 19.98 10.35 -12.34
CA GLY A 101 19.96 10.97 -11.02
C GLY A 101 18.62 10.89 -10.29
N LEU A 102 17.60 10.22 -10.88
CA LEU A 102 16.24 10.15 -10.34
C LEU A 102 16.07 9.12 -9.21
N ALA A 103 16.99 8.16 -9.10
CA ALA A 103 17.00 7.13 -8.07
C ALA A 103 18.34 7.09 -7.34
N SER A 104 19.01 8.22 -7.21
CA SER A 104 20.24 8.40 -6.42
C SER A 104 19.90 8.74 -4.97
N GLY A 105 20.90 8.72 -4.07
CA GLY A 105 20.75 9.16 -2.68
C GLY A 105 20.06 8.14 -1.78
N TRP A 106 20.12 6.85 -2.09
CA TRP A 106 19.61 5.85 -1.17
C TRP A 106 20.44 5.80 0.14
N ALA A 107 19.72 5.48 1.18
CA ALA A 107 20.27 5.27 2.50
C ALA A 107 20.78 3.82 2.68
N ALA A 108 20.12 2.86 2.05
CA ALA A 108 20.50 1.46 2.06
C ALA A 108 19.94 0.74 0.83
N LEU A 109 20.66 -0.25 0.35
CA LEU A 109 20.17 -1.23 -0.62
C LEU A 109 20.00 -2.58 0.06
N VAL A 110 18.79 -3.13 0.00
CA VAL A 110 18.43 -4.41 0.62
C VAL A 110 17.94 -5.37 -0.45
N ARG A 111 18.58 -6.54 -0.54
CA ARG A 111 18.09 -7.62 -1.42
C ARG A 111 16.84 -8.24 -0.83
N THR A 112 15.81 -8.36 -1.65
CA THR A 112 14.57 -9.03 -1.27
C THR A 112 14.68 -10.56 -1.44
N PRO A 113 13.82 -11.34 -0.76
CA PRO A 113 13.77 -12.79 -0.89
C PRO A 113 13.54 -13.29 -2.32
N SER A 114 12.80 -12.54 -3.15
CA SER A 114 12.56 -12.85 -4.57
C SER A 114 13.75 -12.59 -5.49
N GLY A 115 14.81 -11.98 -4.97
CA GLY A 115 15.99 -11.59 -5.77
C GLY A 115 15.94 -10.15 -6.28
N GLY A 116 14.86 -9.42 -5.97
CA GLY A 116 14.70 -7.99 -6.22
C GLY A 116 15.51 -7.13 -5.27
N LEU A 117 15.16 -5.84 -5.19
CA LEU A 117 15.88 -4.84 -4.42
C LEU A 117 14.91 -3.83 -3.79
N HIS A 118 15.09 -3.55 -2.50
CA HIS A 118 14.56 -2.34 -1.87
C HIS A 118 15.67 -1.29 -1.79
N ALA A 119 15.49 -0.15 -2.40
CA ALA A 119 16.33 1.03 -2.18
C ALA A 119 15.60 1.95 -1.19
N TYR A 120 16.20 2.17 -0.02
CA TYR A 120 15.63 2.94 1.07
C TYR A 120 16.09 4.38 0.98
N TYR A 121 15.17 5.32 1.12
CA TYR A 121 15.42 6.76 1.12
C TYR A 121 14.86 7.39 2.40
N PRO A 122 15.42 8.49 2.90
CA PRO A 122 14.72 9.31 3.87
C PRO A 122 13.45 9.87 3.23
N ALA A 123 12.34 9.89 3.98
CA ALA A 123 11.13 10.56 3.54
C ALA A 123 11.38 12.07 3.43
N ASP A 124 10.74 12.71 2.45
CA ASP A 124 10.76 14.16 2.31
C ASP A 124 9.92 14.78 3.45
N ALA A 125 10.53 15.62 4.27
CA ALA A 125 9.84 16.23 5.41
C ALA A 125 8.77 17.25 4.98
N ASP A 126 8.94 17.83 3.80
CA ASP A 126 8.09 18.92 3.28
C ASP A 126 7.00 18.41 2.31
N ARG A 127 7.10 17.16 1.87
CA ARG A 127 6.18 16.57 0.88
C ARG A 127 5.70 15.18 1.27
N SER A 128 4.39 15.02 1.33
CA SER A 128 3.75 13.71 1.38
C SER A 128 3.78 13.06 -0.01
N GLN A 129 4.36 11.87 -0.10
CA GLN A 129 4.49 11.11 -1.33
C GLN A 129 3.75 9.77 -1.22
N SER A 130 2.61 9.66 -1.90
CA SER A 130 1.79 8.44 -1.87
C SER A 130 2.46 7.28 -2.62
N SER A 131 2.22 6.06 -2.15
CA SER A 131 2.66 4.84 -2.83
C SER A 131 2.06 4.70 -4.22
N TRP A 132 2.85 4.21 -5.19
CA TRP A 132 2.41 3.91 -6.55
C TRP A 132 3.14 2.70 -7.13
N GLN A 133 2.64 2.21 -8.26
CA GLN A 133 3.22 1.09 -9.01
C GLN A 133 3.48 1.50 -10.47
N ALA A 134 4.66 1.15 -10.99
CA ALA A 134 5.00 1.21 -12.42
C ALA A 134 5.13 -0.23 -12.93
N ALA A 135 4.00 -0.90 -13.12
CA ALA A 135 3.93 -2.33 -13.41
C ALA A 135 4.75 -2.75 -14.64
N ARG A 136 4.79 -1.92 -15.69
CA ARG A 136 5.58 -2.19 -16.92
C ARG A 136 7.08 -2.11 -16.68
N ALA A 137 7.50 -1.29 -15.72
CA ALA A 137 8.90 -1.13 -15.34
C ALA A 137 9.30 -2.13 -14.25
N HIS A 138 8.38 -2.89 -13.66
CA HIS A 138 8.59 -3.76 -12.49
C HIS A 138 9.25 -3.00 -11.33
N VAL A 139 8.81 -1.76 -11.09
CA VAL A 139 9.29 -0.89 -10.03
C VAL A 139 8.09 -0.26 -9.33
N ASP A 140 8.07 -0.39 -8.00
CA ASP A 140 7.07 0.20 -7.14
C ASP A 140 7.70 1.26 -6.24
N PHE A 141 6.93 2.26 -5.87
CA PHE A 141 7.31 3.20 -4.83
C PHE A 141 6.42 2.99 -3.60
N ARG A 142 7.03 2.83 -2.45
CA ARG A 142 6.40 2.70 -1.14
C ARG A 142 6.63 3.98 -0.34
N GLY A 143 5.69 4.88 -0.43
CA GLY A 143 5.56 6.11 0.36
C GLY A 143 4.39 6.00 1.33
N ASP A 144 3.69 7.09 1.56
CA ASP A 144 2.51 7.11 2.44
C ASP A 144 1.46 6.09 2.02
N GLY A 145 0.82 5.46 3.02
CA GLY A 145 -0.19 4.42 2.83
C GLY A 145 0.37 3.06 2.42
N GLY A 146 1.69 2.88 2.47
CA GLY A 146 2.38 1.61 2.21
C GLY A 146 3.09 1.05 3.44
N TYR A 147 3.66 -0.12 3.26
CA TYR A 147 4.60 -0.72 4.21
C TYR A 147 5.56 -1.68 3.49
N ILE A 148 6.65 -1.99 4.15
CA ILE A 148 7.65 -2.97 3.69
C ILE A 148 7.93 -3.99 4.79
N ILE A 149 8.53 -5.11 4.39
CA ILE A 149 9.15 -6.05 5.33
C ILE A 149 10.64 -5.72 5.42
N ALA A 150 11.11 -5.50 6.66
CA ALA A 150 12.47 -5.07 6.94
C ALA A 150 13.39 -6.25 7.30
N PRO A 151 14.72 -6.12 7.08
CA PRO A 151 15.70 -7.04 7.66
C PRO A 151 15.57 -7.12 9.21
N PRO A 152 15.86 -8.26 9.83
CA PRO A 152 16.37 -9.53 9.30
C PRO A 152 15.26 -10.51 8.89
N SER A 153 14.04 -10.04 8.65
CA SER A 153 12.87 -10.85 8.28
C SER A 153 13.16 -11.82 7.14
N ARG A 154 12.43 -12.94 7.14
CA ARG A 154 12.57 -14.00 6.13
C ARG A 154 11.21 -14.36 5.55
N VAL A 155 11.12 -14.51 4.23
CA VAL A 155 9.88 -14.86 3.53
C VAL A 155 10.03 -16.19 2.82
N LEU A 156 8.96 -16.98 2.83
CA LEU A 156 8.87 -18.26 2.17
C LEU A 156 8.87 -18.04 0.64
N ARG A 157 9.73 -18.74 -0.06
CA ARG A 157 9.80 -18.74 -1.52
C ARG A 157 9.01 -19.91 -2.11
N PRO A 158 8.60 -19.83 -3.38
CA PRO A 158 8.19 -21.02 -4.12
C PRO A 158 9.27 -22.10 -3.98
N GLY A 159 8.85 -23.34 -3.59
CA GLY A 159 9.80 -24.42 -3.27
C GLY A 159 10.12 -24.56 -1.77
N GLY A 160 9.51 -23.77 -0.88
CA GLY A 160 9.53 -23.98 0.57
C GLY A 160 10.74 -23.39 1.33
N ALA A 161 11.75 -22.87 0.63
CA ALA A 161 12.91 -22.26 1.27
C ALA A 161 12.58 -20.85 1.82
N ARG A 162 13.05 -20.54 3.03
CA ARG A 162 12.95 -19.17 3.60
C ARG A 162 14.18 -18.36 3.24
N ALA A 163 14.00 -17.25 2.52
CA ALA A 163 15.07 -16.33 2.16
C ALA A 163 14.96 -15.01 2.96
N PRO A 164 16.08 -14.43 3.40
CA PRO A 164 16.08 -13.19 4.17
C PRO A 164 15.97 -11.96 3.29
N TYR A 165 15.44 -10.88 3.87
CA TYR A 165 15.79 -9.52 3.46
C TYR A 165 17.20 -9.23 3.98
N ARG A 166 18.10 -8.84 3.10
CA ARG A 166 19.51 -8.67 3.46
C ARG A 166 20.10 -7.37 2.93
N LEU A 167 20.68 -6.56 3.82
CA LEU A 167 21.46 -5.40 3.43
C LEU A 167 22.60 -5.82 2.49
N ILE A 168 22.74 -5.12 1.36
CA ILE A 168 23.82 -5.31 0.39
C ILE A 168 24.84 -4.19 0.49
N VAL A 169 24.36 -2.95 0.46
CA VAL A 169 25.18 -1.74 0.44
C VAL A 169 24.54 -0.68 1.33
N PRO A 170 25.26 -0.13 2.32
CA PRO A 170 24.86 1.10 2.98
C PRO A 170 25.11 2.29 2.05
N GLY A 171 24.24 3.29 2.12
CA GLY A 171 24.43 4.57 1.41
C GLY A 171 25.38 5.50 2.17
N ASN A 172 26.00 6.41 1.45
CA ASN A 172 26.95 7.37 2.01
C ASN A 172 26.45 8.83 2.02
N ASN A 173 25.41 9.14 1.27
CA ASN A 173 24.81 10.49 1.22
C ASN A 173 23.30 10.40 0.98
N PRO A 174 22.52 9.99 1.99
CA PRO A 174 21.09 9.79 1.83
C PRO A 174 20.36 11.12 1.58
N ALA A 175 19.47 11.10 0.58
CA ALA A 175 18.61 12.21 0.23
C ALA A 175 17.23 11.68 -0.20
N PRO A 176 16.14 12.44 0.00
CA PRO A 176 14.82 12.06 -0.49
C PRO A 176 14.80 11.84 -2.00
N VAL A 177 13.99 10.89 -2.45
CA VAL A 177 13.71 10.68 -3.87
C VAL A 177 12.47 11.46 -4.28
N ASP A 178 12.46 12.05 -5.48
CA ASP A 178 11.26 12.66 -6.03
C ASP A 178 10.40 11.57 -6.70
N ALA A 179 9.42 11.08 -5.97
CA ALA A 179 8.56 9.98 -6.40
C ALA A 179 7.74 10.32 -7.67
N THR A 180 7.37 11.58 -7.86
CA THR A 180 6.62 12.02 -9.05
C THR A 180 7.52 12.00 -10.29
N ARG A 181 8.69 12.61 -10.23
CA ARG A 181 9.64 12.58 -11.35
C ARG A 181 10.11 11.16 -11.69
N LEU A 182 10.35 10.34 -10.67
CA LEU A 182 10.69 8.93 -10.85
C LEU A 182 9.57 8.18 -11.56
N ARG A 183 8.31 8.37 -11.14
CA ARG A 183 7.15 7.77 -11.79
C ARG A 183 7.00 8.18 -13.23
N ASP A 184 7.06 9.47 -13.52
CA ASP A 184 6.92 10.01 -14.88
C ASP A 184 8.00 9.49 -15.82
N PHE A 185 9.22 9.20 -15.30
CA PHE A 185 10.29 8.58 -16.05
C PHE A 185 10.04 7.07 -16.30
N LEU A 186 9.58 6.33 -15.28
CA LEU A 186 9.39 4.87 -15.36
C LEU A 186 8.10 4.47 -16.08
N ASP A 187 7.06 5.28 -15.98
CA ASP A 187 5.75 5.07 -16.60
C ASP A 187 5.24 6.40 -17.19
N PRO A 188 5.89 6.88 -18.27
CA PRO A 188 5.54 8.15 -18.89
C PRO A 188 4.08 8.11 -19.34
N ARG A 189 3.30 9.09 -18.90
CA ARG A 189 1.91 9.24 -19.32
C ARG A 189 1.91 9.47 -20.83
N THR A 190 1.30 8.54 -21.55
CA THR A 190 1.06 8.77 -22.98
C THR A 190 0.19 10.02 -23.12
N PRO A 191 0.60 11.05 -23.84
CA PRO A 191 -0.22 12.23 -24.07
C PRO A 191 -1.57 11.79 -24.64
N ILE A 192 -2.66 12.23 -24.03
CA ILE A 192 -4.00 12.01 -24.61
C ILE A 192 -4.01 12.81 -25.92
N PRO A 193 -4.24 12.16 -27.09
CA PRO A 193 -4.33 12.90 -28.34
C PRO A 193 -5.34 14.05 -28.21
N LEU A 194 -5.01 15.23 -28.72
CA LEU A 194 -5.88 16.41 -28.66
C LEU A 194 -7.27 16.17 -29.22
N ASP A 195 -7.40 15.29 -30.24
CA ASP A 195 -8.68 14.83 -30.79
C ASP A 195 -9.55 14.10 -29.77
N ARG A 196 -8.92 13.32 -28.86
CA ARG A 196 -9.63 12.60 -27.79
C ARG A 196 -10.17 13.53 -26.71
N ALA A 197 -9.48 14.66 -26.46
CA ALA A 197 -9.96 15.69 -25.54
C ALA A 197 -11.18 16.45 -26.06
N ARG A 198 -11.38 16.47 -27.39
CA ARG A 198 -12.54 17.10 -28.08
C ARG A 198 -13.71 16.15 -28.31
N ALA A 199 -13.54 14.83 -28.11
CA ALA A 199 -14.60 13.85 -28.31
C ALA A 199 -15.78 14.08 -27.34
N PRO A 200 -17.04 13.78 -27.77
CA PRO A 200 -18.20 13.83 -26.89
C PRO A 200 -18.04 13.00 -25.62
N ARG A 201 -18.65 13.45 -24.51
CA ARG A 201 -18.50 12.81 -23.18
C ARG A 201 -18.88 11.31 -23.20
N ALA A 202 -19.85 10.91 -24.04
CA ALA A 202 -20.28 9.51 -24.20
C ALA A 202 -19.19 8.64 -24.86
N GLU A 203 -18.55 9.14 -25.93
CA GLU A 203 -17.46 8.42 -26.63
C GLU A 203 -16.21 8.29 -25.75
N ARG A 204 -15.89 9.32 -24.94
CA ARG A 204 -14.81 9.25 -23.95
C ARG A 204 -15.05 8.18 -22.89
N ARG A 205 -16.28 8.07 -22.35
CA ARG A 205 -16.65 7.05 -21.38
C ARG A 205 -16.49 5.62 -21.93
N GLY A 206 -16.94 5.37 -23.16
CA GLY A 206 -16.77 4.07 -23.81
C GLY A 206 -15.32 3.69 -24.03
N SER A 207 -14.50 4.65 -24.48
CA SER A 207 -13.06 4.46 -24.68
C SER A 207 -12.31 4.23 -23.37
N ASP A 208 -12.68 4.95 -22.30
CA ASP A 208 -12.06 4.78 -20.99
C ASP A 208 -12.42 3.44 -20.37
N ALA A 209 -13.66 2.97 -20.53
CA ALA A 209 -14.09 1.65 -20.08
C ALA A 209 -13.33 0.51 -20.77
N GLN A 210 -13.09 0.62 -22.08
CA GLN A 210 -12.31 -0.38 -22.83
C GLN A 210 -10.83 -0.41 -22.40
N VAL A 211 -10.22 0.76 -22.15
CA VAL A 211 -8.84 0.84 -21.64
C VAL A 211 -8.73 0.21 -20.26
N LEU A 212 -9.69 0.48 -19.38
CA LEU A 212 -9.76 -0.12 -18.05
C LEU A 212 -10.00 -1.63 -18.11
N ALA A 213 -10.85 -2.11 -19.02
CA ALA A 213 -11.08 -3.54 -19.24
C ALA A 213 -9.80 -4.26 -19.69
N GLY A 214 -9.08 -3.72 -20.67
CA GLY A 214 -7.80 -4.26 -21.11
C GLY A 214 -6.77 -4.29 -19.99
N TRP A 215 -6.76 -3.27 -19.13
CA TRP A 215 -5.89 -3.22 -17.97
C TRP A 215 -6.25 -4.28 -16.91
N VAL A 216 -7.54 -4.49 -16.64
CA VAL A 216 -8.03 -5.54 -15.71
C VAL A 216 -7.70 -6.94 -16.22
N ALA A 217 -7.91 -7.21 -17.52
CA ALA A 217 -7.58 -8.50 -18.13
C ALA A 217 -6.10 -8.90 -17.97
N GLY A 218 -5.21 -7.90 -17.94
CA GLY A 218 -3.76 -8.13 -17.75
C GLY A 218 -3.31 -8.30 -16.28
N ARG A 219 -4.21 -8.38 -15.29
CA ARG A 219 -3.85 -8.56 -13.89
C ARG A 219 -3.55 -10.01 -13.54
N GLY A 220 -2.42 -10.24 -12.88
CA GLY A 220 -2.00 -11.56 -12.41
C GLY A 220 -2.69 -12.00 -11.12
N GLU A 221 -2.44 -13.23 -10.71
CA GLU A 221 -2.92 -13.78 -9.45
C GLU A 221 -2.44 -12.95 -8.25
N GLY A 222 -3.36 -12.64 -7.33
CA GLY A 222 -3.09 -11.73 -6.20
C GLY A 222 -3.46 -10.26 -6.46
N GLU A 223 -3.53 -9.80 -7.72
CA GLU A 223 -3.85 -8.41 -8.07
C GLU A 223 -5.21 -8.24 -8.77
N ARG A 224 -5.82 -9.32 -9.24
CA ARG A 224 -7.05 -9.32 -10.06
C ARG A 224 -8.19 -8.55 -9.41
N ASN A 225 -8.52 -8.90 -8.18
CA ASN A 225 -9.64 -8.32 -7.45
C ASN A 225 -9.39 -6.85 -7.09
N ARG A 226 -8.15 -6.52 -6.69
CA ARG A 226 -7.73 -5.14 -6.42
C ARG A 226 -7.77 -4.30 -7.70
N GLY A 227 -7.32 -4.85 -8.83
CA GLY A 227 -7.39 -4.19 -10.14
C GLY A 227 -8.82 -3.91 -10.56
N LEU A 228 -9.70 -4.90 -10.46
CA LEU A 228 -11.12 -4.74 -10.74
C LEU A 228 -11.78 -3.68 -9.84
N PHE A 229 -11.49 -3.71 -8.52
CA PHE A 229 -12.00 -2.71 -7.58
C PHE A 229 -11.60 -1.29 -7.99
N TRP A 230 -10.30 -1.07 -8.27
CA TRP A 230 -9.81 0.23 -8.70
C TRP A 230 -10.45 0.71 -10.02
N ALA A 231 -10.54 -0.16 -11.03
CA ALA A 231 -11.16 0.17 -12.31
C ALA A 231 -12.65 0.51 -12.15
N ALA A 232 -13.36 -0.22 -11.29
CA ALA A 232 -14.75 0.05 -10.98
C ALA A 232 -14.94 1.39 -10.23
N CYS A 233 -14.04 1.76 -9.31
CA CYS A 233 -14.04 3.08 -8.68
C CYS A 233 -13.86 4.19 -9.73
N ARG A 234 -12.94 4.04 -10.69
CA ARG A 234 -12.73 5.03 -11.75
C ARG A 234 -13.96 5.24 -12.63
N LEU A 235 -14.69 4.15 -12.96
CA LEU A 235 -15.94 4.26 -13.71
C LEU A 235 -17.07 4.87 -12.87
N ALA A 236 -17.14 4.53 -11.58
CA ALA A 236 -18.09 5.15 -10.65
C ALA A 236 -17.85 6.66 -10.49
N GLU A 237 -16.59 7.09 -10.32
CA GLU A 237 -16.20 8.51 -10.29
C GLU A 237 -16.55 9.27 -11.59
N ALA A 238 -16.62 8.55 -12.71
CA ALA A 238 -17.07 9.08 -14.01
C ALA A 238 -18.59 8.98 -14.20
N ASP A 239 -19.37 8.71 -13.15
CA ASP A 239 -20.84 8.52 -13.17
C ASP A 239 -21.30 7.42 -14.15
N THR A 240 -20.50 6.39 -14.39
CA THR A 240 -20.92 5.21 -15.15
C THR A 240 -21.81 4.35 -14.26
N PRO A 241 -23.01 3.91 -14.72
CA PRO A 241 -23.87 3.05 -13.91
C PRO A 241 -23.22 1.70 -13.55
N PRO A 242 -23.59 1.08 -12.40
CA PRO A 242 -23.03 -0.22 -11.99
C PRO A 242 -23.19 -1.33 -13.03
N ASP A 243 -24.33 -1.38 -13.71
CA ASP A 243 -24.61 -2.40 -14.73
C ASP A 243 -23.72 -2.22 -15.97
N ALA A 244 -23.54 -1.00 -16.44
CA ALA A 244 -22.62 -0.68 -17.53
C ALA A 244 -21.16 -0.96 -17.15
N THR A 245 -20.80 -0.75 -15.88
CA THR A 245 -19.47 -1.12 -15.33
C THR A 245 -19.30 -2.65 -15.33
N LEU A 246 -20.30 -3.41 -14.94
CA LEU A 246 -20.27 -4.87 -14.99
C LEU A 246 -20.16 -5.39 -16.43
N GLU A 247 -20.88 -4.79 -17.37
CA GLU A 247 -20.81 -5.12 -18.79
C GLU A 247 -19.40 -4.86 -19.37
N ALA A 248 -18.79 -3.72 -19.01
CA ALA A 248 -17.48 -3.33 -19.50
C ALA A 248 -16.32 -4.12 -18.87
N LEU A 249 -16.34 -4.34 -17.55
CA LEU A 249 -15.22 -4.95 -16.83
C LEU A 249 -15.39 -6.44 -16.54
N GLY A 250 -16.64 -6.96 -16.57
CA GLY A 250 -16.95 -8.35 -16.23
C GLY A 250 -16.16 -9.36 -17.05
N PRO A 251 -16.25 -9.33 -18.41
CA PRO A 251 -15.49 -10.25 -19.26
C PRO A 251 -13.99 -10.21 -19.07
N ALA A 252 -13.43 -9.01 -18.83
CA ALA A 252 -12.01 -8.81 -18.56
C ALA A 252 -11.59 -9.42 -17.21
N ALA A 253 -12.41 -9.28 -16.19
CA ALA A 253 -12.18 -9.85 -14.86
C ALA A 253 -12.33 -11.38 -14.87
N GLU A 254 -13.29 -11.93 -15.63
CA GLU A 254 -13.43 -13.37 -15.86
C GLU A 254 -12.19 -13.92 -16.58
N HIS A 255 -11.70 -13.23 -17.60
CA HIS A 255 -10.47 -13.59 -18.31
C HIS A 255 -9.25 -13.60 -17.37
N ALA A 256 -9.17 -12.64 -16.44
CA ALA A 256 -8.16 -12.62 -15.39
C ALA A 256 -8.35 -13.74 -14.35
N GLY A 257 -9.44 -14.51 -14.39
CA GLY A 257 -9.72 -15.66 -13.52
C GLY A 257 -10.48 -15.33 -12.24
N LEU A 258 -11.25 -14.22 -12.20
CA LEU A 258 -12.17 -13.93 -11.11
C LEU A 258 -13.54 -14.61 -11.34
N GLY A 259 -14.13 -15.14 -10.28
CA GLY A 259 -15.47 -15.72 -10.33
C GLY A 259 -16.57 -14.66 -10.39
N ARG A 260 -17.68 -14.93 -11.09
CA ARG A 260 -18.80 -13.98 -11.29
C ARG A 260 -19.34 -13.38 -9.99
N ARG A 261 -19.45 -14.18 -8.90
CA ARG A 261 -19.88 -13.68 -7.58
C ARG A 261 -18.92 -12.67 -6.99
N GLU A 262 -17.63 -12.92 -7.13
CA GLU A 262 -16.56 -12.04 -6.68
C GLU A 262 -16.55 -10.72 -7.48
N ILE A 263 -16.68 -10.79 -8.80
CA ILE A 263 -16.78 -9.63 -9.70
C ILE A 263 -17.92 -8.71 -9.27
N MET A 264 -19.13 -9.26 -9.09
CA MET A 264 -20.29 -8.49 -8.67
C MET A 264 -20.13 -7.88 -7.26
N ALA A 265 -19.53 -8.61 -6.34
CA ALA A 265 -19.28 -8.12 -4.98
C ALA A 265 -18.26 -6.97 -4.98
N THR A 266 -17.21 -7.09 -5.78
CA THR A 266 -16.15 -6.08 -5.92
C THR A 266 -16.66 -4.80 -6.56
N ILE A 267 -17.43 -4.89 -7.65
CA ILE A 267 -18.04 -3.72 -8.29
C ILE A 267 -18.99 -3.02 -7.32
N ARG A 268 -19.89 -3.74 -6.63
CA ARG A 268 -20.77 -3.14 -5.60
C ARG A 268 -19.99 -2.46 -4.48
N SER A 269 -18.87 -3.04 -4.06
CA SER A 269 -18.01 -2.45 -3.03
C SER A 269 -17.38 -1.15 -3.51
N ALA A 270 -16.91 -1.08 -4.76
CA ALA A 270 -16.36 0.12 -5.38
C ALA A 270 -17.38 1.27 -5.38
N TYR A 271 -18.64 0.99 -5.81
CA TYR A 271 -19.69 2.01 -5.83
C TYR A 271 -20.08 2.52 -4.42
N ARG A 272 -20.10 1.64 -3.42
CA ARG A 272 -20.31 2.09 -2.03
C ARG A 272 -19.18 2.97 -1.50
N THR A 273 -17.98 2.77 -2.00
CA THR A 273 -16.81 3.56 -1.58
C THR A 273 -16.79 4.93 -2.24
N THR A 274 -17.17 5.01 -3.52
CA THR A 274 -17.19 6.27 -4.28
C THR A 274 -18.46 7.10 -4.02
N HIS A 275 -19.59 6.44 -3.69
CA HIS A 275 -20.86 7.10 -3.37
C HIS A 275 -21.33 6.66 -1.97
N PRO A 276 -20.69 7.11 -0.89
CA PRO A 276 -21.11 6.76 0.45
C PRO A 276 -22.49 7.34 0.72
N THR A 277 -23.47 6.47 0.96
CA THR A 277 -24.79 6.89 1.42
C THR A 277 -24.62 7.57 2.78
N PRO A 278 -25.16 8.79 3.01
CA PRO A 278 -25.12 9.42 4.32
C PRO A 278 -25.75 8.46 5.33
N ARG A 279 -25.02 8.09 6.39
CA ARG A 279 -25.61 7.42 7.54
C ARG A 279 -26.62 8.41 8.14
N VAL A 280 -27.90 8.13 7.99
CA VAL A 280 -28.93 8.76 8.79
C VAL A 280 -28.66 8.33 10.23
N VAL A 281 -28.05 9.22 11.01
CA VAL A 281 -27.97 9.07 12.45
C VAL A 281 -29.40 9.35 12.93
N GLU A 282 -30.20 8.31 13.15
CA GLU A 282 -31.41 8.43 13.92
C GLU A 282 -31.02 8.92 15.33
N SER A 283 -31.22 10.22 15.53
CA SER A 283 -31.21 10.83 16.85
C SER A 283 -32.40 10.27 17.60
N VAL A 284 -32.19 9.24 18.41
CA VAL A 284 -33.14 8.83 19.42
C VAL A 284 -33.17 9.94 20.47
N ALA A 285 -34.01 10.90 20.23
CA ALA A 285 -34.41 11.89 21.23
C ALA A 285 -35.11 11.12 22.37
N ASN A 286 -34.37 10.91 23.44
CA ASN A 286 -34.87 10.33 24.68
C ASN A 286 -35.72 11.43 25.40
N GLU A 287 -37.00 11.48 25.06
CA GLU A 287 -37.99 12.23 25.84
C GLU A 287 -38.13 11.61 27.24
N ARG A 288 -37.29 12.04 28.16
CA ARG A 288 -37.53 11.82 29.58
C ARG A 288 -38.69 12.75 29.99
N ARG A 289 -39.85 12.16 30.04
CA ARG A 289 -41.07 12.63 30.64
C ARG A 289 -40.82 13.14 32.08
N LEU A 290 -40.83 14.44 32.24
CA LEU A 290 -40.88 15.08 33.56
C LEU A 290 -42.21 14.73 34.25
N VAL A 291 -42.14 13.85 35.25
CA VAL A 291 -43.23 13.64 36.20
C VAL A 291 -43.28 14.86 37.10
N ARG A 292 -44.38 15.64 37.01
CA ARG A 292 -44.75 16.71 37.93
C ARG A 292 -45.11 16.07 39.27
N GLU A 293 -44.33 16.33 40.28
CA GLU A 293 -44.79 16.22 41.68
C GLU A 293 -45.62 17.44 42.05
N SER A 294 -46.82 17.18 42.46
CA SER A 294 -47.71 18.18 43.05
C SER A 294 -47.39 18.33 44.54
N PRO A 295 -47.40 19.55 45.10
CA PRO A 295 -47.16 19.74 46.55
C PRO A 295 -48.39 19.41 47.35
N GLY A 296 -48.25 18.40 48.21
CA GLY A 296 -49.26 18.11 49.27
C GLY A 296 -49.24 19.15 50.38
N ARG A 297 -50.40 19.60 50.68
CA ARG A 297 -50.78 20.57 51.66
C ARG A 297 -50.51 20.07 53.08
N ALA A 298 -49.82 20.86 53.89
CA ALA A 298 -49.79 20.73 55.36
C ALA A 298 -51.07 21.31 55.98
N LEU A 299 -51.62 20.61 56.96
CA LEU A 299 -52.51 21.16 57.99
C LEU A 299 -52.27 20.46 59.34
N SER A 300 -52.04 21.30 60.31
CA SER A 300 -52.11 21.17 61.78
C SER A 300 -50.86 20.69 62.46
#